data_08ea06b381164ffeef67234b5f6c96c9
#
_entry.id   08ea06b381164ffeef67234b5f6c96c9
#
_cell.length_a   1.000
_cell.length_b   1.000
_cell.length_c   1.000
_cell.angle_alpha   90.00
_cell.angle_beta   90.00
_cell.angle_gamma   90.00
#
_symmetry.space_group_name_H-M   'P 1'
#
loop_
_entity.id
_entity.type
_entity.pdbx_description
1 polymer ?
#
loop_
_entity_poly.entity_id
_entity_poly.type
_entity_poly.pdbx_seq_one_letter_code
_entity_poly.pdbx_strand_id
1 'polypeptide(L)'
;MSDQVLELLPEINEIKDHVLREKVIACWREAMTYRNWTVDELRSIPFTLLADNVQIYFIEHVRTCARMAIAVDNVLDEAYGNRKTPVNRDVLVAGSLLADVGKLIEFDKNPDGSVFKSDYGRNLRHPFSGVGLAFKHELPPEVMHVIAVHSKEGAGEKRSPEAIIFHHVDFIDFDLVK
;
A
#
# COMPACT_ATOMS: atom_id res chain seq x y z
N MET A 1 -23.52 -9.68 2.71
CA MET A 1 -22.87 -8.43 3.17
C MET A 1 -21.65 -8.23 2.28
N SER A 2 -21.58 -7.08 1.62
CA SER A 2 -20.38 -6.71 0.85
C SER A 2 -19.17 -6.67 1.80
N ASP A 3 -18.00 -6.98 1.26
CA ASP A 3 -16.77 -6.94 2.03
C ASP A 3 -16.31 -5.49 2.18
N GLN A 4 -16.23 -5.00 3.41
CA GLN A 4 -15.82 -3.63 3.71
C GLN A 4 -14.46 -3.27 3.10
N VAL A 5 -13.52 -4.22 3.00
CA VAL A 5 -12.22 -3.99 2.37
C VAL A 5 -12.38 -3.79 0.86
N LEU A 6 -13.24 -4.57 0.20
CA LEU A 6 -13.53 -4.38 -1.23
C LEU A 6 -14.27 -3.07 -1.52
N GLU A 7 -15.08 -2.58 -0.59
CA GLU A 7 -15.72 -1.27 -0.71
C GLU A 7 -14.71 -0.12 -0.57
N LEU A 8 -13.70 -0.29 0.32
CA LEU A 8 -12.62 0.67 0.48
C LEU A 8 -11.65 0.67 -0.70
N LEU A 9 -11.31 -0.51 -1.20
CA LEU A 9 -10.24 -0.76 -2.17
C LEU A 9 -10.75 -1.61 -3.34
N PRO A 10 -11.64 -1.08 -4.18
CA PRO A 10 -12.19 -1.83 -5.32
C PRO A 10 -11.12 -2.26 -6.33
N GLU A 11 -9.94 -1.62 -6.32
CA GLU A 11 -8.77 -1.99 -7.12
C GLU A 11 -8.24 -3.41 -6.81
N ILE A 12 -8.61 -4.00 -5.67
CA ILE A 12 -8.33 -5.42 -5.35
C ILE A 12 -8.91 -6.35 -6.43
N ASN A 13 -10.00 -5.98 -7.10
CA ASN A 13 -10.60 -6.76 -8.18
C ASN A 13 -9.74 -6.85 -9.44
N GLU A 14 -8.72 -6.01 -9.58
CA GLU A 14 -7.74 -6.08 -10.67
C GLU A 14 -6.76 -7.26 -10.50
N ILE A 15 -6.64 -7.83 -9.29
CA ILE A 15 -5.85 -9.04 -9.04
C ILE A 15 -6.61 -10.24 -9.59
N LYS A 16 -6.05 -10.93 -10.58
CA LYS A 16 -6.68 -12.08 -11.27
C LYS A 16 -6.52 -13.37 -10.48
N ASP A 17 -5.40 -13.56 -9.79
CA ASP A 17 -5.19 -14.68 -8.89
C ASP A 17 -6.11 -14.56 -7.67
N HIS A 18 -7.11 -15.46 -7.60
CA HIS A 18 -8.08 -15.44 -6.51
C HIS A 18 -7.46 -15.73 -5.15
N VAL A 19 -6.44 -16.60 -5.08
CA VAL A 19 -5.77 -16.91 -3.81
C VAL A 19 -5.01 -15.69 -3.30
N LEU A 20 -4.27 -15.02 -4.18
CA LEU A 20 -3.58 -13.78 -3.85
C LEU A 20 -4.55 -12.68 -3.41
N ARG A 21 -5.67 -12.54 -4.13
CA ARG A 21 -6.73 -11.57 -3.80
C ARG A 21 -7.27 -11.76 -2.38
N GLU A 22 -7.62 -12.98 -2.00
CA GLU A 22 -8.12 -13.30 -0.66
C GLU A 22 -7.06 -13.01 0.43
N LYS A 23 -5.79 -13.29 0.16
CA LYS A 23 -4.69 -12.96 1.08
C LYS A 23 -4.52 -11.45 1.28
N VAL A 24 -4.66 -10.65 0.21
CA VAL A 24 -4.63 -9.19 0.29
C VAL A 24 -5.79 -8.68 1.16
N ILE A 25 -7.01 -9.19 0.95
CA ILE A 25 -8.18 -8.85 1.76
C ILE A 25 -7.96 -9.21 3.23
N ALA A 26 -7.47 -10.42 3.49
CA ALA A 26 -7.22 -10.89 4.86
C ALA A 26 -6.16 -10.04 5.57
N CYS A 27 -5.12 -9.62 4.85
CA CYS A 27 -4.06 -8.74 5.36
C CYS A 27 -4.64 -7.38 5.80
N TRP A 28 -5.49 -6.76 4.98
CA TRP A 28 -6.17 -5.51 5.30
C TRP A 28 -7.12 -5.65 6.50
N ARG A 29 -7.95 -6.71 6.51
CA ARG A 29 -8.84 -6.99 7.65
C ARG A 29 -8.08 -7.09 8.96
N GLU A 30 -6.97 -7.83 8.98
CA GLU A 30 -6.16 -7.95 10.19
C GLU A 30 -5.52 -6.62 10.57
N ALA A 31 -4.93 -5.88 9.62
CA ALA A 31 -4.32 -4.58 9.89
C ALA A 31 -5.29 -3.62 10.60
N MET A 32 -6.56 -3.60 10.18
CA MET A 32 -7.60 -2.79 10.80
C MET A 32 -7.85 -3.16 12.27
N THR A 33 -7.63 -4.42 12.69
CA THR A 33 -7.89 -4.87 14.06
C THR A 33 -6.86 -4.36 15.07
N TYR A 34 -5.63 -4.04 14.66
CA TYR A 34 -4.54 -3.67 15.59
C TYR A 34 -4.83 -2.41 16.41
N ARG A 35 -5.58 -1.45 15.82
CA ARG A 35 -5.98 -0.20 16.48
C ARG A 35 -7.48 0.05 16.37
N ASN A 36 -8.26 -1.00 16.09
CA ASN A 36 -9.71 -0.93 15.91
C ASN A 36 -10.12 0.16 14.91
N TRP A 37 -9.42 0.21 13.76
CA TRP A 37 -9.75 1.14 12.69
C TRP A 37 -11.11 0.81 12.07
N THR A 38 -11.99 1.80 12.01
CA THR A 38 -13.25 1.72 11.27
C THR A 38 -13.05 2.16 9.82
N VAL A 39 -13.98 1.79 8.95
CA VAL A 39 -13.98 2.21 7.54
C VAL A 39 -14.00 3.74 7.40
N ASP A 40 -14.79 4.42 8.23
CA ASP A 40 -14.93 5.88 8.17
C ASP A 40 -13.64 6.58 8.63
N GLU A 41 -12.98 6.06 9.66
CA GLU A 41 -11.67 6.56 10.10
C GLU A 41 -10.62 6.40 9.00
N LEU A 42 -10.56 5.24 8.32
CA LEU A 42 -9.60 5.03 7.23
C LEU A 42 -9.79 6.01 6.06
N ARG A 43 -11.01 6.50 5.86
CA ARG A 43 -11.31 7.53 4.86
C ARG A 43 -10.94 8.94 5.29
N SER A 44 -10.64 9.16 6.56
CA SER A 44 -10.41 10.49 7.13
C SER A 44 -9.03 10.70 7.75
N ILE A 45 -8.25 9.62 7.99
CA ILE A 45 -6.89 9.77 8.50
C ILE A 45 -5.94 10.29 7.42
N PRO A 46 -4.92 11.10 7.77
CA PRO A 46 -3.95 11.59 6.79
C PRO A 46 -3.11 10.44 6.22
N PHE A 47 -2.73 10.54 4.96
CA PHE A 47 -1.87 9.52 4.35
C PHE A 47 -0.44 9.53 4.91
N THR A 48 -0.01 10.66 5.49
CA THR A 48 1.31 10.83 6.10
C THR A 48 1.26 11.72 7.34
N LEU A 49 2.17 11.48 8.29
CA LEU A 49 2.43 12.36 9.43
C LEU A 49 3.75 13.13 9.26
N LEU A 50 4.30 13.17 8.05
CA LEU A 50 5.57 13.85 7.74
C LEU A 50 5.37 15.27 7.17
N ALA A 51 4.14 15.68 6.93
CA ALA A 51 3.79 17.00 6.42
C ALA A 51 2.60 17.56 7.20
N ASP A 52 2.57 18.87 7.37
CA ASP A 52 1.47 19.59 8.02
C ASP A 52 0.39 19.95 7.00
N ASN A 53 -0.87 20.02 7.46
CA ASN A 53 -2.03 20.44 6.64
C ASN A 53 -2.28 19.60 5.37
N VAL A 54 -1.95 18.33 5.39
CA VAL A 54 -2.21 17.40 4.28
C VAL A 54 -3.72 17.27 4.06
N GLN A 55 -4.16 17.50 2.82
CA GLN A 55 -5.57 17.42 2.41
C GLN A 55 -5.95 16.06 1.82
N ILE A 56 -4.98 15.16 1.65
CA ILE A 56 -5.18 13.84 1.07
C ILE A 56 -5.28 12.80 2.18
N TYR A 57 -6.29 11.96 2.07
CA TYR A 57 -6.53 10.91 3.04
C TYR A 57 -5.87 9.59 2.65
N PHE A 58 -5.66 8.74 3.64
CA PHE A 58 -4.91 7.48 3.52
C PHE A 58 -5.44 6.57 2.41
N ILE A 59 -6.76 6.34 2.36
CA ILE A 59 -7.35 5.46 1.34
C ILE A 59 -7.29 6.10 -0.05
N GLU A 60 -7.42 7.42 -0.16
CA GLU A 60 -7.25 8.14 -1.43
C GLU A 60 -5.84 7.94 -1.98
N HIS A 61 -4.81 8.11 -1.14
CA HIS A 61 -3.42 7.88 -1.51
C HIS A 61 -3.20 6.43 -1.98
N VAL A 62 -3.58 5.43 -1.18
CA VAL A 62 -3.41 4.01 -1.53
C VAL A 62 -4.05 3.69 -2.88
N ARG A 63 -5.28 4.13 -3.11
CA ARG A 63 -6.01 3.91 -4.36
C ARG A 63 -5.38 4.64 -5.53
N THR A 64 -4.99 5.90 -5.32
CA THR A 64 -4.36 6.72 -6.37
C THR A 64 -3.05 6.08 -6.82
N CYS A 65 -2.17 5.69 -5.89
CA CYS A 65 -0.91 5.04 -6.21
C CYS A 65 -1.11 3.70 -6.93
N ALA A 66 -2.06 2.86 -6.50
CA ALA A 66 -2.38 1.61 -7.19
C ALA A 66 -2.87 1.85 -8.63
N ARG A 67 -3.77 2.81 -8.83
CA ARG A 67 -4.28 3.19 -10.17
C ARG A 67 -3.20 3.78 -11.06
N MET A 68 -2.31 4.63 -10.52
CA MET A 68 -1.17 5.13 -11.26
C MET A 68 -0.21 4.01 -11.67
N ALA A 69 0.09 3.08 -10.77
CA ALA A 69 0.94 1.93 -11.09
C ALA A 69 0.37 1.10 -12.24
N ILE A 70 -0.93 0.83 -12.21
CA ILE A 70 -1.65 0.14 -13.30
C ILE A 70 -1.56 0.92 -14.60
N ALA A 71 -1.79 2.23 -14.57
CA ALA A 71 -1.75 3.09 -15.75
C ALA A 71 -0.35 3.17 -16.36
N VAL A 72 0.69 3.30 -15.52
CA VAL A 72 2.10 3.30 -15.96
C VAL A 72 2.45 2.00 -16.66
N ASP A 73 2.08 0.84 -16.06
CA ASP A 73 2.36 -0.46 -16.68
C ASP A 73 1.63 -0.64 -18.01
N ASN A 74 0.36 -0.20 -18.12
CA ASN A 74 -0.40 -0.22 -19.37
C ASN A 74 0.29 0.59 -20.48
N VAL A 75 0.74 1.82 -20.17
CA VAL A 75 1.43 2.69 -21.12
C VAL A 75 2.76 2.06 -21.58
N LEU A 76 3.50 1.46 -20.64
CA LEU A 76 4.77 0.80 -20.96
C LEU A 76 4.55 -0.47 -21.81
N ASP A 77 3.48 -1.22 -21.55
CA ASP A 77 3.12 -2.40 -22.36
C ASP A 77 2.71 -1.98 -23.78
N GLU A 78 1.88 -0.96 -23.92
CA GLU A 78 1.47 -0.41 -25.23
C GLU A 78 2.69 0.09 -26.04
N ALA A 79 3.59 0.86 -25.39
CA ALA A 79 4.72 1.48 -26.08
C ALA A 79 5.83 0.49 -26.42
N TYR A 80 6.12 -0.46 -25.55
CA TYR A 80 7.33 -1.30 -25.62
C TYR A 80 7.07 -2.79 -25.73
N GLY A 81 5.94 -3.31 -25.26
CA GLY A 81 5.60 -4.72 -25.28
C GLY A 81 6.71 -5.60 -24.69
N ASN A 82 7.15 -6.60 -25.45
CA ASN A 82 8.21 -7.54 -25.04
C ASN A 82 9.63 -6.94 -25.03
N ARG A 83 9.80 -5.66 -25.35
CA ARG A 83 11.10 -4.96 -25.31
C ARG A 83 11.43 -4.40 -23.92
N LYS A 84 10.46 -4.37 -22.99
CA LYS A 84 10.68 -4.03 -21.59
C LYS A 84 10.83 -5.27 -20.73
N THR A 85 11.35 -5.09 -19.51
CA THR A 85 11.31 -6.15 -18.49
C THR A 85 9.87 -6.48 -18.15
N PRO A 86 9.48 -7.76 -18.15
CA PRO A 86 8.13 -8.18 -17.79
C PRO A 86 7.74 -7.73 -16.38
N VAL A 87 6.49 -7.33 -16.23
CA VAL A 87 5.87 -6.97 -14.94
C VAL A 87 4.77 -8.00 -14.65
N ASN A 88 4.78 -8.53 -13.44
CA ASN A 88 3.66 -9.35 -12.98
C ASN A 88 2.57 -8.42 -12.44
N ARG A 89 1.48 -8.28 -13.19
CA ARG A 89 0.36 -7.39 -12.87
C ARG A 89 -0.25 -7.68 -11.50
N ASP A 90 -0.44 -8.93 -11.15
CA ASP A 90 -1.04 -9.29 -9.87
C ASP A 90 -0.12 -8.92 -8.69
N VAL A 91 1.20 -9.10 -8.85
CA VAL A 91 2.21 -8.65 -7.87
C VAL A 91 2.24 -7.13 -7.77
N LEU A 92 2.20 -6.42 -8.91
CA LEU A 92 2.18 -4.96 -8.93
C LEU A 92 0.98 -4.41 -8.17
N VAL A 93 -0.22 -4.91 -8.46
CA VAL A 93 -1.45 -4.43 -7.82
C VAL A 93 -1.47 -4.80 -6.34
N ALA A 94 -1.16 -6.05 -5.99
CA ALA A 94 -1.13 -6.50 -4.59
C ALA A 94 -0.09 -5.72 -3.77
N GLY A 95 1.12 -5.56 -4.32
CA GLY A 95 2.19 -4.78 -3.68
C GLY A 95 1.82 -3.32 -3.48
N SER A 96 1.21 -2.68 -4.49
CA SER A 96 0.75 -1.30 -4.42
C SER A 96 -0.33 -1.10 -3.34
N LEU A 97 -1.29 -2.02 -3.26
CA LEU A 97 -2.37 -1.95 -2.27
C LEU A 97 -1.90 -2.25 -0.84
N LEU A 98 -0.79 -2.98 -0.68
CA LEU A 98 -0.26 -3.37 0.62
C LEU A 98 0.96 -2.57 1.08
N ALA A 99 1.55 -1.75 0.23
CA ALA A 99 2.78 -1.00 0.55
C ALA A 99 2.65 -0.24 1.87
N ASP A 100 1.52 0.42 2.05
CA ASP A 100 1.22 1.26 3.20
C ASP A 100 0.37 0.61 4.30
N VAL A 101 -0.02 -0.66 4.15
CA VAL A 101 -0.89 -1.35 5.13
C VAL A 101 -0.33 -1.32 6.55
N GLY A 102 0.98 -1.32 6.69
CA GLY A 102 1.67 -1.21 7.96
C GLY A 102 1.45 0.13 8.70
N LYS A 103 0.98 1.18 8.01
CA LYS A 103 0.59 2.46 8.66
C LYS A 103 -0.55 2.26 9.66
N LEU A 104 -1.40 1.25 9.47
CA LEU A 104 -2.48 0.93 10.43
C LEU A 104 -1.95 0.36 11.76
N ILE A 105 -0.68 -0.03 11.81
CA ILE A 105 0.03 -0.43 13.03
C ILE A 105 0.93 0.71 13.51
N GLU A 106 1.58 1.42 12.57
CA GLU A 106 2.45 2.56 12.87
C GLU A 106 1.69 3.73 13.49
N PHE A 107 0.45 3.96 13.06
CA PHE A 107 -0.40 5.04 13.56
C PHE A 107 -1.28 4.58 14.73
N ASP A 108 -1.68 5.55 15.54
CA ASP A 108 -2.70 5.41 16.59
C ASP A 108 -3.55 6.68 16.62
N LYS A 109 -4.64 6.67 17.37
CA LYS A 109 -5.61 7.78 17.44
C LYS A 109 -5.92 8.17 18.86
N ASN A 110 -6.12 9.47 19.07
CA ASN A 110 -6.64 10.03 20.30
C ASN A 110 -8.19 9.94 20.33
N PRO A 111 -8.82 10.11 21.49
CA PRO A 111 -10.29 10.14 21.59
C PRO A 111 -10.97 11.23 20.74
N ASP A 112 -10.24 12.30 20.39
CA ASP A 112 -10.74 13.37 19.51
C ASP A 112 -10.59 13.06 18.02
N GLY A 113 -10.06 11.87 17.68
CA GLY A 113 -9.82 11.41 16.31
C GLY A 113 -8.51 11.89 15.69
N SER A 114 -7.72 12.71 16.38
CA SER A 114 -6.39 13.08 15.89
C SER A 114 -5.45 11.89 15.86
N VAL A 115 -4.65 11.79 14.79
CA VAL A 115 -3.76 10.65 14.52
C VAL A 115 -2.33 11.00 14.88
N PHE A 116 -1.66 10.06 15.51
CA PHE A 116 -0.27 10.20 15.92
C PHE A 116 0.52 8.91 15.69
N LYS A 117 1.83 8.99 15.79
CA LYS A 117 2.71 7.83 15.66
C LYS A 117 2.71 7.03 16.97
N SER A 118 2.23 5.78 16.91
CA SER A 118 2.18 4.87 18.07
C SER A 118 3.56 4.56 18.65
N ASP A 119 3.63 4.00 19.87
CA ASP A 119 4.88 3.49 20.45
C ASP A 119 5.53 2.42 19.59
N TYR A 120 4.72 1.55 19.01
CA TYR A 120 5.18 0.56 18.05
C TYR A 120 5.80 1.25 16.82
N GLY A 121 5.09 2.23 16.24
CA GLY A 121 5.53 2.96 15.06
C GLY A 121 6.78 3.82 15.26
N ARG A 122 7.09 4.22 16.50
CA ARG A 122 8.36 4.88 16.82
C ARG A 122 9.57 3.97 16.64
N ASN A 123 9.39 2.67 16.85
CA ASN A 123 10.46 1.67 16.75
C ASN A 123 10.48 0.95 15.40
N LEU A 124 9.32 0.77 14.77
CA LEU A 124 9.19 -0.03 13.56
C LEU A 124 8.30 0.67 12.53
N ARG A 125 8.91 1.08 11.44
CA ARG A 125 8.25 1.78 10.33
C ARG A 125 7.33 0.84 9.54
N HIS A 126 6.31 1.44 8.88
CA HIS A 126 5.28 0.70 8.15
C HIS A 126 5.78 -0.28 7.08
N PRO A 127 6.92 -0.08 6.35
CA PRO A 127 7.38 -1.11 5.43
C PRO A 127 7.70 -2.42 6.13
N PHE A 128 8.32 -2.36 7.32
CA PHE A 128 8.68 -3.55 8.08
C PHE A 128 7.46 -4.25 8.69
N SER A 129 6.55 -3.49 9.30
CA SER A 129 5.31 -4.06 9.83
C SER A 129 4.40 -4.58 8.73
N GLY A 130 4.36 -3.91 7.56
CA GLY A 130 3.66 -4.37 6.37
C GLY A 130 4.19 -5.71 5.85
N VAL A 131 5.52 -5.88 5.77
CA VAL A 131 6.14 -7.17 5.44
C VAL A 131 5.78 -8.24 6.48
N GLY A 132 5.79 -7.90 7.77
CA GLY A 132 5.39 -8.84 8.84
C GLY A 132 3.95 -9.34 8.68
N LEU A 133 3.01 -8.43 8.37
CA LEU A 133 1.63 -8.81 8.05
C LEU A 133 1.55 -9.68 6.80
N ALA A 134 2.21 -9.27 5.73
CA ALA A 134 2.22 -10.00 4.47
C ALA A 134 2.78 -11.43 4.64
N PHE A 135 3.86 -11.59 5.41
CA PHE A 135 4.44 -12.89 5.75
C PHE A 135 3.45 -13.76 6.53
N LYS A 136 2.76 -13.21 7.51
CA LYS A 136 1.76 -13.92 8.32
C LYS A 136 0.61 -14.46 7.47
N HIS A 137 0.23 -13.72 6.43
CA HIS A 137 -0.81 -14.12 5.47
C HIS A 137 -0.25 -14.89 4.26
N GLU A 138 0.99 -15.36 4.34
CA GLU A 138 1.65 -16.16 3.29
C GLU A 138 1.60 -15.52 1.90
N LEU A 139 1.73 -14.18 1.84
CA LEU A 139 1.85 -13.47 0.58
C LEU A 139 3.17 -13.84 -0.14
N PRO A 140 3.20 -13.84 -1.47
CA PRO A 140 4.42 -14.15 -2.23
C PRO A 140 5.57 -13.21 -1.87
N PRO A 141 6.84 -13.71 -1.88
CA PRO A 141 8.02 -12.87 -1.60
C PRO A 141 8.12 -11.64 -2.52
N GLU A 142 7.63 -11.75 -3.76
CA GLU A 142 7.60 -10.65 -4.74
C GLU A 142 6.71 -9.48 -4.25
N VAL A 143 5.56 -9.79 -3.66
CA VAL A 143 4.66 -8.78 -3.05
C VAL A 143 5.32 -8.17 -1.81
N MET A 144 5.89 -9.00 -0.94
CA MET A 144 6.63 -8.54 0.24
C MET A 144 7.81 -7.66 -0.14
N HIS A 145 8.49 -7.95 -1.26
CA HIS A 145 9.57 -7.13 -1.77
C HIS A 145 9.08 -5.71 -2.13
N VAL A 146 7.94 -5.58 -2.84
CA VAL A 146 7.36 -4.26 -3.14
C VAL A 146 7.11 -3.48 -1.85
N ILE A 147 6.49 -4.12 -0.85
CA ILE A 147 6.23 -3.50 0.46
C ILE A 147 7.54 -3.06 1.15
N ALA A 148 8.57 -3.90 1.12
CA ALA A 148 9.83 -3.63 1.82
C ALA A 148 10.60 -2.45 1.24
N VAL A 149 10.59 -2.30 -0.10
CA VAL A 149 11.52 -1.37 -0.79
C VAL A 149 10.83 -0.17 -1.44
N HIS A 150 9.51 0.03 -1.22
CA HIS A 150 8.80 1.12 -1.89
C HIS A 150 9.27 2.50 -1.43
N SER A 151 9.55 2.69 -0.15
CA SER A 151 9.90 3.97 0.45
C SER A 151 11.41 4.15 0.66
N LYS A 152 11.80 5.16 1.43
CA LYS A 152 13.21 5.48 1.72
C LYS A 152 13.92 4.36 2.47
N GLU A 153 13.20 3.51 3.21
CA GLU A 153 13.74 2.36 3.93
C GLU A 153 14.36 1.33 2.98
N GLY A 154 13.90 1.31 1.72
CA GLY A 154 14.49 0.50 0.65
C GLY A 154 15.58 1.21 -0.17
N ALA A 155 16.09 2.36 0.28
CA ALA A 155 17.14 3.07 -0.43
C ALA A 155 18.45 2.21 -0.46
N GLY A 156 19.00 2.01 -1.66
CA GLY A 156 20.18 1.16 -1.88
C GLY A 156 19.83 -0.29 -2.24
N GLU A 157 18.61 -0.74 -2.09
CA GLU A 157 18.18 -2.07 -2.50
C GLU A 157 17.83 -2.12 -3.99
N LYS A 158 18.09 -3.26 -4.62
CA LYS A 158 17.69 -3.49 -6.02
C LYS A 158 16.19 -3.77 -6.07
N ARG A 159 15.43 -2.90 -6.74
CA ARG A 159 13.99 -3.06 -6.91
C ARG A 159 13.64 -3.99 -8.08
N SER A 160 12.61 -4.82 -7.89
CA SER A 160 11.96 -5.54 -8.99
C SER A 160 11.24 -4.57 -9.94
N PRO A 161 10.84 -4.99 -11.14
CA PRO A 161 10.07 -4.14 -12.06
C PRO A 161 8.82 -3.53 -11.41
N GLU A 162 8.07 -4.31 -10.64
CA GLU A 162 6.88 -3.87 -9.90
C GLU A 162 7.25 -2.83 -8.84
N ALA A 163 8.31 -3.10 -8.08
CA ALA A 163 8.79 -2.18 -7.05
C ALA A 163 9.35 -0.87 -7.65
N ILE A 164 9.93 -0.91 -8.85
CA ILE A 164 10.37 0.31 -9.57
C ILE A 164 9.15 1.16 -9.89
N ILE A 165 8.12 0.58 -10.53
CA ILE A 165 6.91 1.32 -10.92
C ILE A 165 6.27 1.91 -9.67
N PHE A 166 6.01 1.08 -8.65
CA PHE A 166 5.32 1.53 -7.45
C PHE A 166 6.09 2.62 -6.71
N HIS A 167 7.39 2.45 -6.50
CA HIS A 167 8.25 3.46 -5.85
C HIS A 167 8.12 4.83 -6.51
N HIS A 168 8.17 4.88 -7.85
CA HIS A 168 8.10 6.16 -8.54
C HIS A 168 6.71 6.80 -8.49
N VAL A 169 5.63 6.02 -8.60
CA VAL A 169 4.28 6.59 -8.51
C VAL A 169 3.94 7.04 -7.09
N ASP A 170 4.39 6.31 -6.08
CA ASP A 170 4.26 6.68 -4.66
C ASP A 170 4.94 8.03 -4.38
N PHE A 171 6.18 8.22 -4.86
CA PHE A 171 6.90 9.48 -4.71
C PHE A 171 6.32 10.62 -5.55
N ILE A 172 5.76 10.33 -6.73
CA ILE A 172 5.04 11.35 -7.52
C ILE A 172 3.85 11.86 -6.71
N ASP A 173 3.01 10.96 -6.17
CA ASP A 173 1.87 11.35 -5.35
C ASP A 173 2.33 12.11 -4.11
N PHE A 174 3.26 11.55 -3.33
CA PHE A 174 3.77 12.17 -2.11
C PHE A 174 4.33 13.58 -2.35
N ASP A 175 5.15 13.78 -3.40
CA ASP A 175 5.82 15.06 -3.65
C ASP A 175 4.88 16.15 -4.19
N LEU A 176 3.76 15.75 -4.82
CA LEU A 176 2.79 16.70 -5.35
C LEU A 176 1.70 17.11 -4.36
N VAL A 177 1.45 16.31 -3.31
CA VAL A 177 0.29 16.51 -2.41
C VAL A 177 0.65 16.77 -0.94
N LYS A 178 1.94 16.69 -0.55
CA LYS A 178 2.44 17.03 0.79
C LYS A 178 2.53 18.54 1.03
#